data_8d7ff3a9f555d344b981561a685bed61
#
_entry.id   8d7ff3a9f555d344b981561a685bed61
#
_cell.length_a   1.000
_cell.length_b   1.000
_cell.length_c   1.000
_cell.angle_alpha   90.00
_cell.angle_beta   90.00
_cell.angle_gamma   90.00
#
_symmetry.space_group_name_H-M   'P 1'
#
loop_
_entity.id
_entity.type
_entity.pdbx_description
1 polymer ?
#
loop_
_entity_poly.entity_id
_entity_poly.type
_entity_poly.pdbx_seq_one_letter_code
_entity_poly.pdbx_strand_id
1 'polypeptide(L)'
;LKGEDGKEIYIDKDGTKIKTIAEKKVKNGVDIKLTIDAEEQKKIYDVFKDDKSAVIKINYNTGEIIAMVSTPTYDANTFSVGITDEEWENIKNGVDSILYNKCLATFVPGSTMKPIIGAIGLETNSFTASEDFGKSNLKWQKDSSWGDFYITTLEKYNETSNLQNALVYSDNIYFAKASLKIGKDNLKKNLDKFGFNEKMDFVQDIQNSTYGKLDSDKAIANTGYGQGEVMVNPIFMASVYSSFANGGTMCKPYMIYEENKENKTKIFKQNVITEKTATEIKNDLK
;
A
#
# COMPACT_ATOMS: atom_id res chain seq x y z
N LEU A 1 0.59 21.56 -15.26
CA LEU A 1 -0.50 22.12 -14.43
C LEU A 1 -0.25 23.58 -14.05
N LYS A 2 1.00 23.94 -13.76
CA LYS A 2 1.38 25.32 -13.42
C LYS A 2 1.27 26.21 -14.67
N GLY A 3 0.71 27.41 -14.51
CA GLY A 3 0.77 28.45 -15.53
C GLY A 3 2.17 29.02 -15.73
N GLU A 4 2.33 29.87 -16.73
CA GLU A 4 3.55 30.61 -16.99
C GLU A 4 3.31 32.10 -16.85
N ASP A 5 4.13 32.77 -16.04
CA ASP A 5 4.09 34.23 -15.90
C ASP A 5 4.48 34.91 -17.20
N GLY A 6 3.79 36.00 -17.49
CA GLY A 6 3.93 36.70 -18.76
C GLY A 6 4.89 37.87 -18.75
N LYS A 7 5.47 38.24 -17.58
CA LYS A 7 6.28 39.45 -17.46
C LYS A 7 7.53 39.23 -16.66
N GLU A 8 8.58 39.89 -17.08
CA GLU A 8 9.80 40.14 -16.31
C GLU A 8 9.87 41.63 -16.00
N ILE A 9 9.97 41.99 -14.72
CA ILE A 9 9.91 43.39 -14.27
C ILE A 9 11.06 43.68 -13.31
N TYR A 10 11.53 44.93 -13.36
CA TYR A 10 12.34 45.51 -12.28
C TYR A 10 11.42 46.02 -11.18
N ILE A 11 11.73 45.71 -9.94
CA ILE A 11 11.12 46.28 -8.75
C ILE A 11 12.17 47.02 -7.91
N ASP A 12 11.75 48.02 -7.16
CA ASP A 12 12.60 48.65 -6.14
C ASP A 12 12.67 47.82 -4.86
N LYS A 13 13.40 48.30 -3.88
CA LYS A 13 13.54 47.65 -2.58
C LYS A 13 12.22 47.50 -1.80
N ASP A 14 11.22 48.28 -2.14
CA ASP A 14 9.88 48.30 -1.51
C ASP A 14 8.86 47.48 -2.32
N GLY A 15 9.31 46.76 -3.38
CA GLY A 15 8.45 45.92 -4.21
C GLY A 15 7.69 46.68 -5.29
N THR A 16 7.91 47.98 -5.48
CA THR A 16 7.23 48.79 -6.48
C THR A 16 7.82 48.55 -7.86
N LYS A 17 6.96 48.31 -8.86
CA LYS A 17 7.40 48.11 -10.24
C LYS A 17 8.09 49.35 -10.81
N ILE A 18 9.34 49.24 -11.21
CA ILE A 18 10.09 50.30 -11.88
C ILE A 18 9.93 50.19 -13.41
N LYS A 19 10.15 49.01 -13.98
CA LYS A 19 10.15 48.81 -15.42
C LYS A 19 9.82 47.38 -15.80
N THR A 20 9.11 47.17 -16.90
CA THR A 20 8.97 45.85 -17.55
C THR A 20 10.16 45.66 -18.51
N ILE A 21 10.87 44.54 -18.37
CA ILE A 21 12.02 44.18 -19.22
C ILE A 21 11.54 43.37 -20.40
N ALA A 22 10.72 42.37 -20.15
CA ALA A 22 10.16 41.46 -21.13
C ALA A 22 8.71 41.18 -20.84
N GLU A 23 7.94 40.97 -21.91
CA GLU A 23 6.53 40.57 -21.79
C GLU A 23 6.27 39.45 -22.80
N LYS A 24 5.70 38.33 -22.31
CA LYS A 24 5.18 37.25 -23.15
C LYS A 24 3.71 36.99 -22.79
N LYS A 25 3.01 36.29 -23.66
CA LYS A 25 1.61 35.90 -23.37
C LYS A 25 1.58 34.99 -22.16
N VAL A 26 0.81 35.35 -21.14
CA VAL A 26 0.55 34.49 -19.97
C VAL A 26 -0.10 33.19 -20.43
N LYS A 27 0.25 32.11 -19.76
CA LYS A 27 -0.47 30.84 -19.86
C LYS A 27 -1.08 30.50 -18.52
N ASN A 28 -2.38 30.38 -18.49
CA ASN A 28 -3.07 29.93 -17.29
C ASN A 28 -2.72 28.47 -16.97
N GLY A 29 -2.76 28.14 -15.70
CA GLY A 29 -2.71 26.74 -15.26
C GLY A 29 -3.91 25.96 -15.79
N VAL A 30 -3.84 24.65 -15.70
CA VAL A 30 -4.93 23.75 -16.09
C VAL A 30 -5.64 23.27 -14.82
N ASP A 31 -6.97 23.39 -14.83
CA ASP A 31 -7.80 22.84 -13.76
C ASP A 31 -7.71 21.32 -13.77
N ILE A 32 -7.69 20.73 -12.59
CA ILE A 32 -7.73 19.28 -12.41
C ILE A 32 -8.90 18.91 -11.52
N LYS A 33 -9.56 17.80 -11.87
CA LYS A 33 -10.59 17.19 -11.04
C LYS A 33 -9.99 15.95 -10.37
N LEU A 34 -10.03 15.91 -9.04
CA LEU A 34 -9.55 14.77 -8.26
C LEU A 34 -10.68 13.78 -7.97
N THR A 35 -10.32 12.51 -7.75
CA THR A 35 -11.24 11.47 -7.28
C THR A 35 -11.49 11.56 -5.77
N ILE A 36 -10.72 12.39 -5.06
CA ILE A 36 -10.79 12.54 -3.61
C ILE A 36 -12.15 13.13 -3.21
N ASP A 37 -12.83 12.43 -2.30
CA ASP A 37 -13.98 12.95 -1.57
C ASP A 37 -13.48 13.71 -0.34
N ALA A 38 -13.71 15.03 -0.33
CA ALA A 38 -13.18 15.91 0.71
C ALA A 38 -13.78 15.60 2.10
N GLU A 39 -15.05 15.17 2.16
CA GLU A 39 -15.70 14.82 3.42
C GLU A 39 -15.14 13.51 3.98
N GLU A 40 -14.96 12.49 3.15
CA GLU A 40 -14.34 11.22 3.54
C GLU A 40 -12.87 11.40 3.93
N GLN A 41 -12.12 12.20 3.17
CA GLN A 41 -10.75 12.58 3.50
C GLN A 41 -10.67 13.19 4.90
N LYS A 42 -11.56 14.16 5.19
CA LYS A 42 -11.62 14.81 6.48
C LYS A 42 -12.00 13.87 7.61
N LYS A 43 -13.02 13.02 7.43
CA LYS A 43 -13.45 12.03 8.44
C LYS A 43 -12.29 11.11 8.82
N ILE A 44 -11.58 10.58 7.81
CA ILE A 44 -10.43 9.70 8.04
C ILE A 44 -9.30 10.46 8.73
N TYR A 45 -9.01 11.69 8.31
CA TYR A 45 -8.01 12.53 8.96
C TYR A 45 -8.35 12.76 10.45
N ASP A 46 -9.59 13.12 10.77
CA ASP A 46 -10.01 13.39 12.15
C ASP A 46 -9.84 12.17 13.07
N VAL A 47 -9.97 10.95 12.53
CA VAL A 47 -9.75 9.69 13.28
C VAL A 47 -8.27 9.43 13.54
N PHE A 48 -7.40 9.70 12.56
CA PHE A 48 -5.99 9.30 12.60
C PHE A 48 -5.00 10.44 12.86
N LYS A 49 -5.47 11.69 13.05
CA LYS A 49 -4.61 12.89 13.13
C LYS A 49 -3.54 12.82 14.22
N ASP A 50 -3.80 12.09 15.30
CA ASP A 50 -2.90 11.94 16.45
C ASP A 50 -1.98 10.71 16.32
N ASP A 51 -2.15 9.91 15.25
CA ASP A 51 -1.36 8.72 14.96
C ASP A 51 -0.33 8.97 13.85
N LYS A 52 0.69 8.10 13.77
CA LYS A 52 1.59 8.02 12.60
C LYS A 52 1.04 7.02 11.60
N SER A 53 0.21 7.47 10.66
CA SER A 53 -0.59 6.60 9.80
C SER A 53 -0.47 6.92 8.31
N ALA A 54 -0.76 5.90 7.50
CA ALA A 54 -1.07 6.01 6.08
C ALA A 54 -2.39 5.30 5.82
N VAL A 55 -3.40 6.01 5.34
CA VAL A 55 -4.71 5.45 5.01
C VAL A 55 -5.04 5.69 3.55
N ILE A 56 -5.35 4.61 2.84
CA ILE A 56 -5.79 4.62 1.45
C ILE A 56 -7.20 4.02 1.38
N LYS A 57 -8.16 4.79 0.88
CA LYS A 57 -9.51 4.31 0.55
C LYS A 57 -9.71 4.36 -0.96
N ILE A 58 -9.99 3.20 -1.57
CA ILE A 58 -10.22 3.11 -3.02
C ILE A 58 -11.62 2.55 -3.32
N ASN A 59 -12.12 2.90 -4.48
CA ASN A 59 -13.20 2.16 -5.11
C ASN A 59 -12.59 0.93 -5.80
N TYR A 60 -12.83 -0.25 -5.28
CA TYR A 60 -12.21 -1.49 -5.77
C TYR A 60 -12.64 -1.87 -7.20
N ASN A 61 -13.77 -1.34 -7.71
CA ASN A 61 -14.24 -1.58 -9.07
C ASN A 61 -13.55 -0.69 -10.11
N THR A 62 -13.28 0.60 -9.74
CA THR A 62 -12.79 1.60 -10.69
C THR A 62 -11.31 1.92 -10.51
N GLY A 63 -10.78 1.79 -9.29
CA GLY A 63 -9.45 2.23 -8.90
C GLY A 63 -9.36 3.68 -8.43
N GLU A 64 -10.48 4.39 -8.35
CA GLU A 64 -10.53 5.76 -7.82
C GLU A 64 -10.07 5.80 -6.36
N ILE A 65 -9.09 6.63 -6.05
CA ILE A 65 -8.70 6.92 -4.68
C ILE A 65 -9.70 7.92 -4.11
N ILE A 66 -10.54 7.47 -3.17
CA ILE A 66 -11.56 8.27 -2.50
C ILE A 66 -10.95 9.09 -1.37
N ALA A 67 -9.95 8.52 -0.66
CA ALA A 67 -9.19 9.23 0.35
C ALA A 67 -7.75 8.72 0.40
N MET A 68 -6.81 9.65 0.67
CA MET A 68 -5.38 9.38 0.81
C MET A 68 -4.84 10.26 1.95
N VAL A 69 -4.69 9.67 3.14
CA VAL A 69 -4.34 10.39 4.37
C VAL A 69 -3.00 9.92 4.90
N SER A 70 -2.10 10.86 5.15
CA SER A 70 -0.81 10.63 5.81
C SER A 70 -0.72 11.53 7.04
N THR A 71 -0.58 10.93 8.22
CA THR A 71 -0.51 11.66 9.49
C THR A 71 0.77 11.34 10.28
N PRO A 72 1.25 12.25 11.12
CA PRO A 72 0.86 13.65 11.19
C PRO A 72 1.19 14.41 9.91
N THR A 73 0.53 15.55 9.70
CA THR A 73 0.72 16.40 8.51
C THR A 73 0.89 17.87 8.92
N TYR A 74 1.09 18.73 7.95
CA TYR A 74 1.19 20.18 8.13
C TYR A 74 -0.03 20.89 7.51
N ASP A 75 -0.29 22.13 7.93
CA ASP A 75 -1.26 22.98 7.27
C ASP A 75 -0.67 23.53 5.96
N ALA A 76 -1.19 23.08 4.83
CA ALA A 76 -0.75 23.54 3.52
C ALA A 76 -0.96 25.04 3.29
N ASN A 77 -1.90 25.68 4.01
CA ASN A 77 -2.13 27.12 3.91
C ASN A 77 -0.93 27.94 4.40
N THR A 78 -0.18 27.41 5.40
CA THR A 78 1.06 28.04 5.89
C THR A 78 2.03 28.36 4.74
N PHE A 79 2.16 27.43 3.77
CA PHE A 79 3.02 27.64 2.60
C PHE A 79 2.45 28.60 1.57
N SER A 80 1.13 28.78 1.54
CA SER A 80 0.46 29.66 0.58
C SER A 80 0.56 31.14 0.96
N VAL A 81 0.61 31.44 2.27
CA VAL A 81 0.68 32.81 2.79
C VAL A 81 2.12 33.23 3.17
N GLY A 82 3.06 32.32 3.09
CA GLY A 82 4.43 32.48 3.49
C GLY A 82 4.71 31.80 4.84
N ILE A 83 5.91 31.26 4.97
CA ILE A 83 6.38 30.56 6.16
C ILE A 83 7.62 31.27 6.69
N THR A 84 7.72 31.43 8.00
CA THR A 84 8.92 31.96 8.65
C THR A 84 10.04 30.91 8.70
N ASP A 85 11.28 31.35 8.85
CA ASP A 85 12.44 30.46 8.99
C ASP A 85 12.29 29.56 10.22
N GLU A 86 11.74 30.06 11.30
CA GLU A 86 11.50 29.31 12.54
C GLU A 86 10.43 28.19 12.31
N GLU A 87 9.32 28.51 11.68
CA GLU A 87 8.28 27.52 11.32
C GLU A 87 8.82 26.48 10.38
N TRP A 88 9.63 26.87 9.38
CA TRP A 88 10.26 25.95 8.47
C TRP A 88 11.21 24.98 9.16
N GLU A 89 12.09 25.49 10.05
CA GLU A 89 12.99 24.62 10.82
C GLU A 89 12.23 23.66 11.75
N ASN A 90 11.13 24.11 12.37
CA ASN A 90 10.25 23.25 13.17
C ASN A 90 9.61 22.13 12.34
N ILE A 91 9.14 22.43 11.13
CA ILE A 91 8.57 21.45 10.22
C ILE A 91 9.63 20.46 9.75
N LYS A 92 10.80 20.95 9.33
CA LYS A 92 11.89 20.15 8.76
C LYS A 92 12.55 19.22 9.77
N ASN A 93 12.80 19.75 10.99
CA ASN A 93 13.54 19.05 12.03
C ASN A 93 12.64 18.38 13.08
N GLY A 94 11.32 18.51 12.93
CA GLY A 94 10.35 17.87 13.81
C GLY A 94 10.48 16.35 13.79
N VAL A 95 10.33 15.73 14.97
CA VAL A 95 10.48 14.27 15.17
C VAL A 95 9.45 13.44 14.41
N ASP A 96 8.39 14.06 13.91
CA ASP A 96 7.24 13.36 13.34
C ASP A 96 7.30 13.20 11.81
N SER A 97 8.37 13.73 11.18
CA SER A 97 8.56 13.62 9.71
C SER A 97 7.31 14.02 8.93
N ILE A 98 6.69 15.15 9.29
CA ILE A 98 5.41 15.59 8.74
C ILE A 98 5.43 15.88 7.24
N LEU A 99 6.62 16.17 6.67
CA LEU A 99 6.82 16.32 5.22
C LEU A 99 6.86 14.98 4.48
N TYR A 100 7.02 13.87 5.23
CA TYR A 100 7.12 12.54 4.63
C TYR A 100 5.72 11.98 4.37
N ASN A 101 5.35 11.89 3.09
CA ASN A 101 4.08 11.28 2.71
C ASN A 101 4.17 9.75 2.81
N LYS A 102 3.63 9.22 3.90
CA LYS A 102 3.65 7.78 4.21
C LYS A 102 2.88 6.93 3.20
N CYS A 103 1.92 7.51 2.48
CA CYS A 103 1.19 6.80 1.44
C CYS A 103 2.06 6.43 0.23
N LEU A 104 3.18 7.16 0.01
CA LEU A 104 4.10 6.93 -1.11
C LEU A 104 5.24 5.98 -0.74
N ALA A 105 5.43 5.70 0.54
CA ALA A 105 6.50 4.88 1.10
C ALA A 105 6.13 3.39 1.16
N THR A 106 7.11 2.55 1.52
CA THR A 106 6.90 1.14 1.80
C THR A 106 7.08 0.81 3.27
N PHE A 107 6.33 -0.19 3.72
CA PHE A 107 6.34 -0.69 5.10
C PHE A 107 6.31 -2.21 5.10
N VAL A 108 6.75 -2.79 6.20
CA VAL A 108 6.58 -4.23 6.46
C VAL A 108 5.08 -4.52 6.58
N PRO A 109 4.51 -5.40 5.74
CA PRO A 109 3.06 -5.60 5.69
C PRO A 109 2.48 -6.34 6.89
N GLY A 110 3.29 -7.18 7.55
CA GLY A 110 2.82 -8.05 8.63
C GLY A 110 1.64 -8.91 8.15
N SER A 111 0.66 -9.10 9.02
CA SER A 111 -0.47 -10.00 8.77
C SER A 111 -1.31 -9.67 7.54
N THR A 112 -1.19 -8.48 6.96
CA THR A 112 -1.87 -8.17 5.70
C THR A 112 -1.33 -8.97 4.51
N MET A 113 -0.17 -9.62 4.66
CA MET A 113 0.38 -10.53 3.66
C MET A 113 -0.34 -11.90 3.62
N LYS A 114 -0.94 -12.32 4.72
CA LYS A 114 -1.49 -13.67 4.89
C LYS A 114 -2.57 -14.05 3.88
N PRO A 115 -3.57 -13.21 3.55
CA PRO A 115 -4.54 -13.53 2.51
C PRO A 115 -3.89 -13.75 1.14
N ILE A 116 -2.81 -13.02 0.82
CA ILE A 116 -2.06 -13.19 -0.43
C ILE A 116 -1.39 -14.57 -0.46
N ILE A 117 -0.76 -14.97 0.63
CA ILE A 117 -0.12 -16.30 0.75
C ILE A 117 -1.18 -17.41 0.70
N GLY A 118 -2.32 -17.24 1.37
CA GLY A 118 -3.46 -18.16 1.28
C GLY A 118 -3.90 -18.34 -0.19
N ALA A 119 -4.12 -17.23 -0.90
CA ALA A 119 -4.49 -17.25 -2.30
C ALA A 119 -3.45 -17.97 -3.18
N ILE A 120 -2.17 -17.70 -2.99
CA ILE A 120 -1.08 -18.36 -3.73
C ILE A 120 -1.08 -19.88 -3.48
N GLY A 121 -1.30 -20.30 -2.23
CA GLY A 121 -1.37 -21.71 -1.88
C GLY A 121 -2.51 -22.45 -2.57
N LEU A 122 -3.69 -21.82 -2.66
CA LEU A 122 -4.85 -22.35 -3.38
C LEU A 122 -4.60 -22.39 -4.90
N GLU A 123 -4.08 -21.32 -5.49
CA GLU A 123 -3.79 -21.23 -6.93
C GLU A 123 -2.75 -22.25 -7.41
N THR A 124 -1.79 -22.55 -6.56
CA THR A 124 -0.73 -23.53 -6.86
C THR A 124 -1.10 -24.96 -6.48
N ASN A 125 -2.29 -25.17 -5.91
CA ASN A 125 -2.71 -26.44 -5.32
C ASN A 125 -1.69 -26.99 -4.31
N SER A 126 -0.94 -26.11 -3.64
CA SER A 126 0.02 -26.50 -2.60
C SER A 126 -0.70 -27.01 -1.35
N PHE A 127 -1.91 -26.53 -1.11
CA PHE A 127 -2.82 -27.00 -0.07
C PHE A 127 -4.27 -26.66 -0.41
N THR A 128 -5.22 -27.25 0.31
CA THR A 128 -6.66 -26.91 0.22
C THR A 128 -7.06 -26.00 1.39
N ALA A 129 -8.15 -25.24 1.23
CA ALA A 129 -8.65 -24.36 2.30
C ALA A 129 -8.98 -25.12 3.60
N SER A 130 -9.43 -26.37 3.50
CA SER A 130 -9.77 -27.24 4.64
C SER A 130 -8.59 -28.05 5.19
N GLU A 131 -7.41 -27.98 4.58
CA GLU A 131 -6.26 -28.78 5.04
C GLU A 131 -5.82 -28.34 6.44
N ASP A 132 -5.68 -29.34 7.32
CA ASP A 132 -5.21 -29.15 8.70
C ASP A 132 -3.68 -29.13 8.75
N PHE A 133 -3.09 -28.02 9.18
CA PHE A 133 -1.65 -27.85 9.37
C PHE A 133 -1.17 -28.31 10.76
N GLY A 134 -2.03 -28.98 11.49
CA GLY A 134 -1.75 -29.56 12.80
C GLY A 134 -2.01 -28.58 13.94
N LYS A 135 -1.84 -29.05 15.16
CA LYS A 135 -2.20 -28.33 16.38
C LYS A 135 -1.58 -26.92 16.43
N SER A 136 -2.42 -25.92 16.75
CA SER A 136 -1.96 -24.56 17.02
C SER A 136 -1.03 -24.50 18.23
N ASN A 137 0.07 -23.81 18.13
CA ASN A 137 1.09 -23.64 19.15
C ASN A 137 1.56 -22.16 19.18
N LEU A 138 2.14 -21.73 20.31
CA LEU A 138 2.69 -20.39 20.43
C LEU A 138 4.08 -20.22 19.78
N LYS A 139 4.79 -21.32 19.54
CA LYS A 139 6.17 -21.33 19.06
C LYS A 139 6.40 -22.54 18.16
N TRP A 140 7.09 -22.33 17.04
CA TRP A 140 7.42 -23.36 16.08
C TRP A 140 8.74 -23.06 15.37
N GLN A 141 9.49 -24.09 15.04
CA GLN A 141 10.60 -24.05 14.09
C GLN A 141 10.52 -25.27 13.16
N LYS A 142 11.08 -25.16 11.96
CA LYS A 142 11.04 -26.25 10.97
C LYS A 142 11.83 -27.46 11.47
N ASP A 143 13.05 -27.21 11.90
CA ASP A 143 13.98 -28.23 12.42
C ASP A 143 15.19 -27.56 13.14
N SER A 144 16.12 -28.38 13.66
CA SER A 144 17.29 -27.90 14.41
C SER A 144 18.27 -27.04 13.60
N SER A 145 18.21 -27.06 12.27
CA SER A 145 19.06 -26.20 11.41
C SER A 145 18.74 -24.71 11.59
N TRP A 146 17.56 -24.38 12.14
CA TRP A 146 17.17 -23.01 12.43
C TRP A 146 17.83 -22.44 13.70
N GLY A 147 18.47 -23.30 14.53
CA GLY A 147 19.09 -22.89 15.79
C GLY A 147 18.09 -22.25 16.74
N ASP A 148 18.37 -21.04 17.22
CA ASP A 148 17.48 -20.29 18.13
C ASP A 148 16.36 -19.49 17.42
N PHE A 149 16.25 -19.63 16.10
CA PHE A 149 15.19 -18.96 15.35
C PHE A 149 13.88 -19.74 15.43
N TYR A 150 12.84 -19.08 15.91
CA TYR A 150 11.48 -19.61 16.01
C TYR A 150 10.47 -18.62 15.47
N ILE A 151 9.41 -19.14 14.91
CA ILE A 151 8.22 -18.38 14.57
C ILE A 151 7.26 -18.45 15.75
N THR A 152 6.73 -17.28 16.13
CA THR A 152 5.77 -17.15 17.23
C THR A 152 4.45 -16.60 16.73
N THR A 153 3.37 -17.00 17.37
CA THR A 153 2.03 -16.41 17.17
C THR A 153 1.48 -15.88 18.49
N LEU A 154 0.45 -15.02 18.43
CA LEU A 154 -0.05 -14.31 19.61
C LEU A 154 -0.80 -15.24 20.56
N GLU A 155 -1.62 -16.14 19.99
CA GLU A 155 -2.48 -17.02 20.77
C GLU A 155 -2.58 -18.43 20.18
N LYS A 156 -3.07 -19.37 20.99
CA LYS A 156 -3.45 -20.70 20.57
C LYS A 156 -4.97 -20.77 20.38
N TYR A 157 -5.38 -21.62 19.47
CA TYR A 157 -6.79 -21.94 19.29
C TYR A 157 -6.97 -23.46 19.24
N ASN A 158 -8.21 -23.94 19.50
CA ASN A 158 -8.54 -25.35 19.56
C ASN A 158 -9.19 -25.89 18.29
N GLU A 159 -9.62 -24.98 17.43
CA GLU A 159 -10.20 -25.28 16.13
C GLU A 159 -9.15 -25.89 15.20
N THR A 160 -9.59 -26.53 14.14
CA THR A 160 -8.73 -27.07 13.08
C THR A 160 -7.84 -25.96 12.52
N SER A 161 -6.54 -26.20 12.40
CA SER A 161 -5.58 -25.24 11.84
C SER A 161 -5.68 -25.26 10.31
N ASN A 162 -6.80 -24.78 9.78
CA ASN A 162 -7.10 -24.60 8.36
C ASN A 162 -6.95 -23.12 7.95
N LEU A 163 -7.14 -22.80 6.67
CA LEU A 163 -6.92 -21.46 6.14
C LEU A 163 -7.81 -20.41 6.83
N GLN A 164 -9.10 -20.67 6.98
CA GLN A 164 -10.05 -19.75 7.60
C GLN A 164 -9.66 -19.45 9.06
N ASN A 165 -9.45 -20.46 9.88
CA ASN A 165 -9.08 -20.25 11.28
C ASN A 165 -7.69 -19.57 11.41
N ALA A 166 -6.75 -19.91 10.54
CA ALA A 166 -5.46 -19.25 10.53
C ALA A 166 -5.54 -17.75 10.16
N LEU A 167 -6.49 -17.35 9.33
CA LEU A 167 -6.77 -15.93 9.04
C LEU A 167 -7.46 -15.26 10.23
N VAL A 168 -8.49 -15.89 10.83
CA VAL A 168 -9.21 -15.37 12.00
C VAL A 168 -8.27 -15.12 13.18
N TYR A 169 -7.43 -16.11 13.53
CA TYR A 169 -6.47 -16.01 14.64
C TYR A 169 -5.13 -15.36 14.25
N SER A 170 -5.01 -14.94 12.99
CA SER A 170 -3.78 -14.33 12.47
C SER A 170 -2.53 -15.19 12.75
N ASP A 171 -2.59 -16.50 12.52
CA ASP A 171 -1.58 -17.48 12.89
C ASP A 171 -0.32 -17.39 12.00
N ASN A 172 0.76 -16.84 12.56
CA ASN A 172 2.06 -16.74 11.86
C ASN A 172 2.65 -18.12 11.54
N ILE A 173 2.43 -19.11 12.41
CA ILE A 173 2.99 -20.46 12.25
C ILE A 173 2.35 -21.18 11.08
N TYR A 174 1.03 -21.07 10.96
CA TYR A 174 0.30 -21.59 9.79
C TYR A 174 0.88 -21.02 8.50
N PHE A 175 0.96 -19.69 8.39
CA PHE A 175 1.38 -19.02 7.16
C PHE A 175 2.89 -19.22 6.85
N ALA A 176 3.72 -19.40 7.85
CA ALA A 176 5.10 -19.83 7.66
C ALA A 176 5.21 -21.24 7.07
N LYS A 177 4.45 -22.19 7.60
CA LYS A 177 4.35 -23.56 7.06
C LYS A 177 3.74 -23.53 5.64
N ALA A 178 2.71 -22.72 5.41
CA ALA A 178 2.07 -22.56 4.12
C ALA A 178 3.05 -22.06 3.05
N SER A 179 3.85 -21.02 3.34
CA SER A 179 4.83 -20.50 2.38
C SER A 179 5.97 -21.49 2.12
N LEU A 180 6.41 -22.23 3.10
CA LEU A 180 7.38 -23.33 2.89
C LEU A 180 6.80 -24.44 2.01
N LYS A 181 5.52 -24.79 2.18
CA LYS A 181 4.82 -25.78 1.36
C LYS A 181 4.60 -25.31 -0.09
N ILE A 182 4.29 -24.03 -0.29
CA ILE A 182 4.23 -23.40 -1.61
C ILE A 182 5.60 -23.47 -2.30
N GLY A 183 6.65 -23.21 -1.57
CA GLY A 183 8.03 -23.21 -2.03
C GLY A 183 8.45 -21.96 -2.80
N LYS A 184 9.76 -21.76 -2.92
CA LYS A 184 10.39 -20.57 -3.48
C LYS A 184 9.84 -20.19 -4.86
N ASP A 185 9.83 -21.14 -5.80
CA ASP A 185 9.54 -20.87 -7.20
C ASP A 185 8.08 -20.46 -7.42
N ASN A 186 7.16 -21.17 -6.75
CA ASN A 186 5.74 -20.83 -6.79
C ASN A 186 5.46 -19.48 -6.11
N LEU A 187 6.08 -19.19 -4.94
CA LEU A 187 5.96 -17.89 -4.29
C LEU A 187 6.45 -16.79 -5.21
N LYS A 188 7.67 -16.91 -5.73
CA LYS A 188 8.25 -15.92 -6.65
C LYS A 188 7.34 -15.66 -7.84
N LYS A 189 6.95 -16.71 -8.56
CA LYS A 189 6.12 -16.61 -9.74
C LYS A 189 4.78 -15.90 -9.47
N ASN A 190 4.14 -16.22 -8.35
CA ASN A 190 2.82 -15.66 -8.05
C ASN A 190 2.92 -14.25 -7.42
N LEU A 191 3.94 -13.94 -6.62
CA LEU A 191 4.19 -12.59 -6.15
C LEU A 191 4.52 -11.65 -7.32
N ASP A 192 5.33 -12.09 -8.30
CA ASP A 192 5.57 -11.34 -9.54
C ASP A 192 4.26 -11.16 -10.34
N LYS A 193 3.37 -12.15 -10.37
CA LYS A 193 2.05 -12.06 -11.02
C LYS A 193 1.15 -10.99 -10.35
N PHE A 194 1.22 -10.82 -9.04
CA PHE A 194 0.58 -9.72 -8.32
C PHE A 194 1.23 -8.36 -8.60
N GLY A 195 2.44 -8.32 -9.18
CA GLY A 195 3.16 -7.09 -9.50
C GLY A 195 4.15 -6.63 -8.42
N PHE A 196 4.54 -7.51 -7.50
CA PHE A 196 5.69 -7.24 -6.65
C PHE A 196 6.96 -7.08 -7.50
N ASN A 197 7.90 -6.23 -7.05
CA ASN A 197 9.11 -5.84 -7.78
C ASN A 197 8.84 -5.11 -9.11
N GLU A 198 7.60 -4.72 -9.38
CA GLU A 198 7.21 -3.98 -10.59
C GLU A 198 6.85 -2.54 -10.23
N LYS A 199 7.16 -1.61 -11.12
CA LYS A 199 6.75 -0.21 -10.96
C LYS A 199 5.25 -0.08 -11.24
N MET A 200 4.51 0.47 -10.28
CA MET A 200 3.13 0.91 -10.48
C MET A 200 3.13 2.39 -10.85
N ASP A 201 2.67 2.72 -12.05
CA ASP A 201 2.52 4.12 -12.44
C ASP A 201 1.42 4.80 -11.62
N PHE A 202 1.78 5.89 -11.03
CA PHE A 202 0.89 6.77 -10.28
C PHE A 202 1.24 8.23 -10.56
N VAL A 203 0.37 9.17 -10.18
CA VAL A 203 0.59 10.61 -10.42
C VAL A 203 1.82 11.17 -9.69
N GLN A 204 2.23 10.53 -8.62
CA GLN A 204 3.46 10.79 -7.89
C GLN A 204 4.30 9.50 -7.90
N ASP A 205 5.62 9.62 -7.78
CA ASP A 205 6.45 8.43 -7.65
C ASP A 205 6.19 7.75 -6.30
N ILE A 206 5.79 6.48 -6.36
CA ILE A 206 5.60 5.61 -5.20
C ILE A 206 6.74 4.61 -5.12
N GLN A 207 7.13 4.25 -3.91
CA GLN A 207 8.14 3.20 -3.71
C GLN A 207 7.57 1.85 -4.12
N ASN A 208 8.38 1.05 -4.83
CA ASN A 208 7.95 -0.27 -5.31
C ASN A 208 7.81 -1.25 -4.15
N SER A 209 6.75 -2.04 -4.18
CA SER A 209 6.57 -3.18 -3.27
C SER A 209 7.49 -4.31 -3.68
N THR A 210 8.17 -4.93 -2.70
CA THR A 210 9.13 -6.00 -2.93
C THR A 210 8.92 -7.14 -1.94
N TYR A 211 9.37 -8.34 -2.29
CA TYR A 211 9.38 -9.49 -1.37
C TYR A 211 10.79 -9.90 -0.94
N GLY A 212 11.81 -9.12 -1.34
CA GLY A 212 13.22 -9.38 -0.98
C GLY A 212 13.78 -10.63 -1.64
N LYS A 213 14.72 -11.28 -0.95
CA LYS A 213 15.35 -12.52 -1.39
C LYS A 213 14.66 -13.72 -0.75
N LEU A 214 14.27 -14.70 -1.53
CA LEU A 214 13.73 -15.99 -1.08
C LEU A 214 14.84 -17.07 -1.10
N ASP A 215 15.97 -16.79 -0.46
CA ASP A 215 17.19 -17.60 -0.58
C ASP A 215 17.38 -18.63 0.54
N SER A 216 16.53 -18.63 1.54
CA SER A 216 16.53 -19.58 2.64
C SER A 216 15.12 -19.93 3.11
N ASP A 217 14.98 -21.07 3.79
CA ASP A 217 13.71 -21.45 4.40
C ASP A 217 13.20 -20.41 5.41
N LYS A 218 14.12 -19.76 6.15
CA LYS A 218 13.77 -18.69 7.10
C LYS A 218 13.20 -17.47 6.35
N ALA A 219 13.79 -17.08 5.21
CA ALA A 219 13.29 -15.98 4.38
C ALA A 219 11.90 -16.30 3.80
N ILE A 220 11.73 -17.52 3.26
CA ILE A 220 10.45 -18.00 2.74
C ILE A 220 9.38 -18.01 3.83
N ALA A 221 9.70 -18.56 5.02
CA ALA A 221 8.78 -18.62 6.15
C ALA A 221 8.36 -17.23 6.63
N ASN A 222 9.31 -16.28 6.76
CA ASN A 222 9.04 -14.89 7.15
C ASN A 222 8.12 -14.18 6.15
N THR A 223 8.34 -14.38 4.85
CA THR A 223 7.48 -13.85 3.80
C THR A 223 6.03 -14.28 3.99
N GLY A 224 5.80 -15.49 4.49
CA GLY A 224 4.47 -16.08 4.70
C GLY A 224 3.55 -15.24 5.60
N TYR A 225 4.09 -14.56 6.59
CA TYR A 225 3.32 -13.69 7.49
C TYR A 225 3.77 -12.22 7.43
N GLY A 226 4.40 -11.85 6.31
CA GLY A 226 4.70 -10.46 5.98
C GLY A 226 5.83 -9.84 6.80
N GLN A 227 6.85 -10.63 7.13
CA GLN A 227 8.04 -10.20 7.83
C GLN A 227 9.30 -10.44 6.98
N GLY A 228 10.46 -10.12 7.51
CA GLY A 228 11.75 -10.24 6.81
C GLY A 228 11.96 -9.07 5.85
N GLU A 229 12.23 -9.36 4.59
CA GLU A 229 12.55 -8.33 3.57
C GLU A 229 11.32 -7.88 2.76
N VAL A 230 10.12 -8.32 3.11
CA VAL A 230 8.89 -7.90 2.42
C VAL A 230 8.57 -6.46 2.78
N MET A 231 8.48 -5.62 1.74
CA MET A 231 8.14 -4.20 1.87
C MET A 231 7.01 -3.86 0.90
N VAL A 232 5.94 -3.23 1.39
CA VAL A 232 4.78 -2.92 0.56
C VAL A 232 4.36 -1.47 0.66
N ASN A 233 3.97 -0.91 -0.47
CA ASN A 233 3.35 0.41 -0.53
C ASN A 233 1.85 0.30 -0.24
N PRO A 234 1.23 1.20 0.56
CA PRO A 234 -0.20 1.13 0.90
C PRO A 234 -1.14 1.21 -0.31
N ILE A 235 -0.80 2.01 -1.34
CA ILE A 235 -1.59 2.13 -2.57
C ILE A 235 -1.55 0.81 -3.35
N PHE A 236 -0.38 0.19 -3.45
CA PHE A 236 -0.22 -1.12 -4.07
C PHE A 236 -1.03 -2.19 -3.31
N MET A 237 -0.97 -2.22 -1.97
CA MET A 237 -1.75 -3.18 -1.17
C MET A 237 -3.26 -3.00 -1.36
N ALA A 238 -3.75 -1.76 -1.43
CA ALA A 238 -5.16 -1.51 -1.75
C ALA A 238 -5.54 -2.09 -3.12
N SER A 239 -4.66 -1.97 -4.13
CA SER A 239 -4.84 -2.61 -5.45
C SER A 239 -4.83 -4.14 -5.35
N VAL A 240 -3.90 -4.74 -4.60
CA VAL A 240 -3.87 -6.19 -4.38
C VAL A 240 -5.18 -6.69 -3.77
N TYR A 241 -5.65 -6.04 -2.72
CA TYR A 241 -6.90 -6.42 -2.05
C TYR A 241 -8.14 -6.24 -2.92
N SER A 242 -8.11 -5.31 -3.90
CA SER A 242 -9.20 -5.21 -4.88
C SER A 242 -9.41 -6.49 -5.67
N SER A 243 -8.36 -7.31 -5.87
CA SER A 243 -8.47 -8.57 -6.59
C SER A 243 -9.36 -9.60 -5.87
N PHE A 244 -9.38 -9.60 -4.54
CA PHE A 244 -10.27 -10.46 -3.76
C PHE A 244 -11.76 -10.06 -3.90
N ALA A 245 -12.02 -8.76 -4.15
CA ALA A 245 -13.37 -8.25 -4.37
C ALA A 245 -13.80 -8.34 -5.85
N ASN A 246 -12.86 -8.36 -6.79
CA ASN A 246 -13.07 -8.28 -8.24
C ASN A 246 -12.73 -9.58 -9.00
N GLY A 247 -12.98 -10.74 -8.39
CA GLY A 247 -12.79 -12.03 -9.08
C GLY A 247 -11.38 -12.26 -9.63
N GLY A 248 -10.35 -11.73 -8.95
CA GLY A 248 -8.94 -11.87 -9.32
C GLY A 248 -8.37 -10.76 -10.19
N THR A 249 -9.11 -9.65 -10.37
CA THR A 249 -8.63 -8.48 -11.14
C THR A 249 -8.21 -7.37 -10.18
N MET A 250 -6.97 -6.90 -10.30
CA MET A 250 -6.44 -5.75 -9.56
C MET A 250 -6.78 -4.46 -10.29
N CYS A 251 -7.46 -3.52 -9.61
CA CYS A 251 -7.64 -2.18 -10.14
C CYS A 251 -6.30 -1.41 -10.14
N LYS A 252 -6.12 -0.47 -11.09
CA LYS A 252 -5.03 0.50 -11.09
C LYS A 252 -5.48 1.75 -10.34
N PRO A 253 -4.92 2.06 -9.16
CA PRO A 253 -5.28 3.25 -8.41
C PRO A 253 -4.97 4.53 -9.18
N TYR A 254 -5.88 5.50 -9.12
CA TYR A 254 -5.69 6.84 -9.69
C TYR A 254 -6.45 7.89 -8.88
N MET A 255 -5.98 9.15 -8.96
CA MET A 255 -6.61 10.26 -8.22
C MET A 255 -6.91 11.49 -9.08
N ILE A 256 -6.61 11.47 -10.39
CA ILE A 256 -6.93 12.54 -11.32
C ILE A 256 -7.84 11.97 -12.39
N TYR A 257 -9.01 12.60 -12.58
CA TYR A 257 -9.88 12.29 -13.72
C TYR A 257 -9.24 12.76 -15.02
N GLU A 258 -9.29 11.91 -16.03
CA GLU A 258 -9.07 12.35 -17.41
C GLU A 258 -10.32 13.12 -17.87
N GLU A 259 -10.14 14.15 -18.72
CA GLU A 259 -11.26 14.92 -19.25
C GLU A 259 -12.38 14.00 -19.77
N ASN A 260 -13.61 14.26 -19.31
CA ASN A 260 -14.83 13.52 -19.69
C ASN A 260 -14.82 12.00 -19.41
N LYS A 261 -13.99 11.50 -18.49
CA LYS A 261 -13.87 10.08 -18.18
C LYS A 261 -13.99 9.78 -16.68
N GLU A 262 -15.08 10.25 -16.06
CA GLU A 262 -15.40 9.88 -14.67
C GLU A 262 -15.76 8.39 -14.57
N ASN A 263 -15.48 7.79 -13.41
CA ASN A 263 -15.80 6.40 -13.08
C ASN A 263 -15.26 5.34 -14.07
N LYS A 264 -14.19 5.65 -14.80
CA LYS A 264 -13.58 4.67 -15.69
C LYS A 264 -12.77 3.66 -14.91
N THR A 265 -13.13 2.39 -15.03
CA THR A 265 -12.33 1.30 -14.49
C THR A 265 -10.93 1.29 -15.12
N LYS A 266 -9.90 1.41 -14.28
CA LYS A 266 -8.50 1.21 -14.68
C LYS A 266 -8.00 -0.10 -14.07
N ILE A 267 -7.38 -0.93 -14.89
CA ILE A 267 -6.89 -2.25 -14.51
C ILE A 267 -5.36 -2.20 -14.44
N PHE A 268 -4.80 -2.68 -13.33
CA PHE A 268 -3.37 -2.88 -13.18
C PHE A 268 -2.95 -4.27 -13.65
N LYS A 269 -3.61 -5.32 -13.13
CA LYS A 269 -3.37 -6.72 -13.49
C LYS A 269 -4.69 -7.48 -13.63
N GLN A 270 -4.77 -8.37 -14.60
CA GLN A 270 -5.92 -9.26 -14.77
C GLN A 270 -5.57 -10.68 -14.33
N ASN A 271 -6.56 -11.38 -13.79
CA ASN A 271 -6.47 -12.81 -13.49
C ASN A 271 -5.25 -13.16 -12.62
N VAL A 272 -4.92 -12.28 -11.61
CA VAL A 272 -3.82 -12.59 -10.69
C VAL A 272 -4.12 -13.82 -9.85
N ILE A 273 -5.40 -14.07 -9.58
CA ILE A 273 -5.97 -15.31 -9.02
C ILE A 273 -7.25 -15.66 -9.75
N THR A 274 -7.73 -16.87 -9.59
CA THR A 274 -9.04 -17.29 -10.14
C THR A 274 -10.18 -16.67 -9.33
N GLU A 275 -11.37 -16.56 -9.94
CA GLU A 275 -12.59 -16.11 -9.26
C GLU A 275 -12.93 -17.02 -8.06
N LYS A 276 -12.69 -18.33 -8.19
CA LYS A 276 -12.87 -19.30 -7.10
C LYS A 276 -11.99 -18.94 -5.90
N THR A 277 -10.70 -18.73 -6.12
CA THR A 277 -9.76 -18.34 -5.06
C THR A 277 -10.11 -16.99 -4.45
N ALA A 278 -10.47 -15.99 -5.28
CA ALA A 278 -10.89 -14.69 -4.81
C ALA A 278 -12.13 -14.80 -3.88
N THR A 279 -13.11 -15.62 -4.27
CA THR A 279 -14.32 -15.86 -3.47
C THR A 279 -14.01 -16.55 -2.15
N GLU A 280 -13.14 -17.56 -2.15
CA GLU A 280 -12.70 -18.26 -0.94
C GLU A 280 -12.05 -17.29 0.05
N ILE A 281 -11.00 -16.59 -0.38
CA ILE A 281 -10.30 -15.62 0.47
C ILE A 281 -11.24 -14.52 0.98
N LYS A 282 -12.13 -14.00 0.12
CA LYS A 282 -13.13 -12.99 0.50
C LYS A 282 -14.08 -13.50 1.60
N ASN A 283 -14.46 -14.76 1.55
CA ASN A 283 -15.35 -15.37 2.56
C ASN A 283 -14.60 -15.59 3.88
N ASP A 284 -13.34 -16.01 3.84
CA ASP A 284 -12.50 -16.22 5.02
C ASP A 284 -12.12 -14.91 5.74
N LEU A 285 -12.25 -13.76 5.04
CA LEU A 285 -12.00 -12.43 5.60
C LEU A 285 -13.24 -11.74 6.18
N LYS A 286 -14.41 -12.36 6.14
CA LYS A 286 -15.65 -11.85 6.73
C LYS A 286 -15.83 -12.30 8.17
#